data_909ef35d4962724c1ac8e30a0760de43
#
_entry.id   909ef35d4962724c1ac8e30a0760de43
#
_cell.length_a   1.000
_cell.length_b   1.000
_cell.length_c   1.000
_cell.angle_alpha   90.00
_cell.angle_beta   90.00
_cell.angle_gamma   90.00
#
_symmetry.space_group_name_H-M   'P 1'
#
loop_
_entity.id
_entity.type
_entity.pdbx_description
1 polymer ?
#
loop_
_entity_poly.entity_id
_entity_poly.type
_entity_poly.pdbx_seq_one_letter_code
_entity_poly.pdbx_strand_id
1 'polypeptide(L)'
;MRTNALRTIYIGLALLIALPALAADFSAESVGAPPADGVPEAVTAMLHADGVRVKGPDGKVAAEFWGRKAAFEGDPVSGFGIRFETIPEGALVGLAHFPDNGSDYREQHIPAGVYTLRYGLHPEDGDHMGAAPSRDFVLLTPAAADTEAAVNYSFDDLVELSYKVGNSHPTVVRAQLADSDAAGPHVWQNDLDQWVVDLKTVGEPIGIVVYGHADE
;
A
#
# COMPACT_ATOMS: atom_id res chain seq x y z
N MET A 1 -85.73 -5.10 -5.61
CA MET A 1 -84.71 -5.66 -4.75
C MET A 1 -83.34 -5.38 -5.48
N ARG A 2 -82.54 -4.50 -4.90
CA ARG A 2 -81.20 -4.17 -5.44
C ARG A 2 -80.17 -4.76 -4.47
N THR A 3 -79.43 -5.77 -4.95
CA THR A 3 -78.36 -6.39 -4.20
C THR A 3 -77.06 -5.60 -4.39
N ASN A 4 -76.56 -4.98 -3.29
CA ASN A 4 -75.25 -4.35 -3.25
C ASN A 4 -74.19 -5.40 -3.03
N ALA A 5 -73.30 -5.59 -4.00
CA ALA A 5 -72.11 -6.43 -3.85
C ALA A 5 -70.92 -5.55 -3.29
N LEU A 6 -70.52 -5.82 -2.06
CA LEU A 6 -69.32 -5.27 -1.45
C LEU A 6 -68.08 -5.87 -2.17
N ARG A 7 -67.29 -5.04 -2.83
CA ARG A 7 -65.96 -5.41 -3.33
C ARG A 7 -64.92 -5.18 -2.23
N THR A 8 -64.41 -6.26 -1.69
CA THR A 8 -63.27 -6.21 -0.75
C THR A 8 -61.96 -6.04 -1.55
N ILE A 9 -61.30 -4.90 -1.33
CA ILE A 9 -59.99 -4.62 -1.93
C ILE A 9 -58.91 -5.14 -0.93
N TYR A 10 -58.17 -6.17 -1.29
CA TYR A 10 -56.97 -6.59 -0.57
C TYR A 10 -55.79 -5.73 -1.00
N ILE A 11 -55.31 -4.88 -0.12
CA ILE A 11 -54.04 -4.15 -0.32
C ILE A 11 -52.93 -5.06 0.20
N GLY A 12 -52.22 -5.71 -0.73
CA GLY A 12 -51.05 -6.49 -0.39
C GLY A 12 -49.90 -5.55 -0.03
N LEU A 13 -49.51 -5.53 1.24
CA LEU A 13 -48.31 -4.82 1.69
C LEU A 13 -47.08 -5.65 1.30
N ALA A 14 -46.38 -5.24 0.25
CA ALA A 14 -45.09 -5.84 -0.12
C ALA A 14 -44.02 -5.32 0.85
N LEU A 15 -43.59 -6.19 1.76
CA LEU A 15 -42.45 -5.91 2.67
C LEU A 15 -41.15 -5.99 1.86
N LEU A 16 -40.57 -4.85 1.47
CA LEU A 16 -39.22 -4.79 0.92
C LEU A 16 -38.23 -5.10 2.06
N ILE A 17 -37.72 -6.32 2.09
CA ILE A 17 -36.58 -6.68 2.93
C ILE A 17 -35.34 -6.09 2.24
N ALA A 18 -34.84 -4.96 2.73
CA ALA A 18 -33.51 -4.47 2.37
C ALA A 18 -32.48 -5.43 2.97
N LEU A 19 -31.87 -6.26 2.13
CA LEU A 19 -30.69 -7.03 2.55
C LEU A 19 -29.58 -6.01 2.85
N PRO A 20 -28.87 -6.13 4.00
CA PRO A 20 -27.69 -5.32 4.23
C PRO A 20 -26.71 -5.61 3.08
N ALA A 21 -26.30 -4.58 2.36
CA ALA A 21 -25.16 -4.68 1.46
C ALA A 21 -23.95 -5.02 2.36
N LEU A 22 -23.40 -6.22 2.24
CA LEU A 22 -22.10 -6.52 2.81
C LEU A 22 -21.15 -5.50 2.22
N ALA A 23 -20.48 -4.71 3.05
CA ALA A 23 -19.41 -3.86 2.59
C ALA A 23 -18.39 -4.80 1.90
N ALA A 24 -18.08 -4.53 0.64
CA ALA A 24 -17.05 -5.29 -0.05
C ALA A 24 -15.70 -4.93 0.57
N ASP A 25 -14.90 -5.95 0.85
CA ASP A 25 -13.55 -5.78 1.37
C ASP A 25 -12.56 -5.42 0.25
N PHE A 26 -11.35 -5.02 0.60
CA PHE A 26 -10.27 -4.95 -0.36
C PHE A 26 -9.99 -6.34 -0.93
N SER A 27 -9.52 -6.38 -2.16
CA SER A 27 -9.15 -7.63 -2.83
C SER A 27 -7.85 -7.46 -3.62
N ALA A 28 -7.12 -8.56 -3.80
CA ALA A 28 -5.87 -8.58 -4.56
C ALA A 28 -5.96 -9.52 -5.76
N GLU A 29 -5.31 -9.14 -6.85
CA GLU A 29 -5.14 -9.96 -8.04
C GLU A 29 -3.75 -9.77 -8.63
N SER A 30 -3.28 -10.73 -9.44
CA SER A 30 -2.02 -10.57 -10.17
C SER A 30 -2.14 -9.48 -11.22
N VAL A 31 -1.08 -8.68 -11.36
CA VAL A 31 -0.88 -7.74 -12.47
C VAL A 31 0.42 -8.08 -13.19
N GLY A 32 0.48 -7.81 -14.50
CA GLY A 32 1.69 -8.04 -15.32
C GLY A 32 2.84 -7.10 -14.99
N ALA A 33 3.71 -6.87 -15.97
CA ALA A 33 4.92 -6.07 -15.81
C ALA A 33 4.65 -4.65 -15.29
N PRO A 34 5.62 -4.06 -14.55
CA PRO A 34 5.52 -2.69 -14.10
C PRO A 34 5.43 -1.72 -15.30
N PRO A 35 4.79 -0.53 -15.12
CA PRO A 35 4.74 0.48 -16.17
C PRO A 35 6.16 0.89 -16.59
N ALA A 36 6.36 1.08 -17.89
CA ALA A 36 7.64 1.55 -18.44
C ALA A 36 7.72 3.08 -18.52
N ASP A 37 6.57 3.74 -18.73
CA ASP A 37 6.51 5.19 -18.86
C ASP A 37 6.81 5.89 -17.54
N GLY A 38 7.79 6.78 -17.54
CA GLY A 38 8.20 7.54 -16.37
C GLY A 38 8.98 6.74 -15.32
N VAL A 39 9.35 5.49 -15.61
CA VAL A 39 10.15 4.65 -14.70
C VAL A 39 11.52 4.37 -15.34
N PRO A 40 12.62 4.70 -14.66
CA PRO A 40 13.95 4.38 -15.14
C PRO A 40 14.13 2.87 -15.39
N GLU A 41 14.79 2.50 -16.48
CA GLU A 41 15.06 1.10 -16.81
C GLU A 41 15.84 0.38 -15.69
N ALA A 42 16.75 1.08 -15.02
CA ALA A 42 17.48 0.53 -13.88
C ALA A 42 16.56 0.12 -12.72
N VAL A 43 15.45 0.83 -12.51
CA VAL A 43 14.44 0.48 -11.51
C VAL A 43 13.66 -0.75 -11.94
N THR A 44 13.12 -0.75 -13.17
CA THR A 44 12.32 -1.89 -13.67
C THR A 44 13.13 -3.18 -13.76
N ALA A 45 14.43 -3.10 -14.07
CA ALA A 45 15.33 -4.25 -14.10
C ALA A 45 15.47 -4.96 -12.75
N MET A 46 15.28 -4.24 -11.64
CA MET A 46 15.35 -4.80 -10.28
C MET A 46 14.04 -5.41 -9.78
N LEU A 47 12.93 -5.23 -10.48
CA LEU A 47 11.60 -5.65 -10.02
C LEU A 47 11.19 -7.01 -10.59
N HIS A 48 10.29 -7.69 -9.88
CA HIS A 48 9.57 -8.85 -10.43
C HIS A 48 8.77 -8.44 -11.67
N ALA A 49 8.61 -9.37 -12.61
CA ALA A 49 7.83 -9.14 -13.83
C ALA A 49 6.32 -9.21 -13.60
N ASP A 50 5.90 -9.69 -12.45
CA ASP A 50 4.53 -9.78 -11.99
C ASP A 50 4.39 -8.99 -10.67
N GLY A 51 3.26 -8.33 -10.52
CA GLY A 51 2.93 -7.54 -9.35
C GLY A 51 1.58 -7.91 -8.75
N VAL A 52 1.17 -7.13 -7.77
CA VAL A 52 -0.12 -7.23 -7.07
C VAL A 52 -0.93 -5.99 -7.35
N ARG A 53 -2.16 -6.17 -7.85
CA ARG A 53 -3.17 -5.11 -7.97
C ARG A 53 -4.12 -5.20 -6.80
N VAL A 54 -4.28 -4.11 -6.07
CA VAL A 54 -5.24 -3.97 -4.98
C VAL A 54 -6.46 -3.21 -5.46
N LYS A 55 -7.65 -3.77 -5.23
CA LYS A 55 -8.94 -3.14 -5.49
C LYS A 55 -9.60 -2.79 -4.17
N GLY A 56 -10.15 -1.58 -4.10
CA GLY A 56 -10.94 -1.12 -2.98
C GLY A 56 -12.34 -1.75 -2.92
N PRO A 57 -13.10 -1.44 -1.87
CA PRO A 57 -14.48 -1.93 -1.67
C PRO A 57 -15.44 -1.54 -2.79
N ASP A 58 -15.14 -0.48 -3.55
CA ASP A 58 -15.93 -0.03 -4.71
C ASP A 58 -15.55 -0.78 -6.01
N GLY A 59 -14.61 -1.73 -5.94
CA GLY A 59 -14.09 -2.51 -7.06
C GLY A 59 -13.09 -1.77 -7.96
N LYS A 60 -12.77 -0.50 -7.65
CA LYS A 60 -11.76 0.23 -8.40
C LYS A 60 -10.36 -0.16 -7.95
N VAL A 61 -9.40 0.01 -8.86
CA VAL A 61 -7.99 -0.19 -8.54
C VAL A 61 -7.53 0.93 -7.61
N ALA A 62 -7.15 0.57 -6.38
CA ALA A 62 -6.59 1.51 -5.42
C ALA A 62 -5.10 1.76 -5.70
N ALA A 63 -4.33 0.69 -5.89
CA ALA A 63 -2.91 0.75 -6.24
C ALA A 63 -2.43 -0.58 -6.82
N GLU A 64 -1.27 -0.54 -7.46
CA GLU A 64 -0.55 -1.71 -7.98
C GLU A 64 0.89 -1.68 -7.46
N PHE A 65 1.45 -2.85 -7.15
CA PHE A 65 2.76 -2.96 -6.51
C PHE A 65 3.62 -4.02 -7.17
N TRP A 66 4.92 -3.74 -7.32
CA TRP A 66 5.94 -4.68 -7.80
C TRP A 66 7.12 -4.69 -6.83
N GLY A 67 7.46 -5.84 -6.30
CA GLY A 67 8.56 -5.97 -5.36
C GLY A 67 9.90 -6.20 -6.03
N ARG A 68 10.96 -5.96 -5.27
CA ARG A 68 12.34 -6.16 -5.72
C ARG A 68 12.70 -7.64 -5.80
N LYS A 69 13.23 -8.09 -6.95
CA LYS A 69 13.79 -9.44 -7.15
C LYS A 69 15.31 -9.50 -6.98
N ALA A 70 16.00 -8.37 -7.16
CA ALA A 70 17.45 -8.31 -7.02
C ALA A 70 17.86 -8.35 -5.53
N ALA A 71 18.96 -9.00 -5.21
CA ALA A 71 19.49 -9.04 -3.86
C ALA A 71 19.76 -7.63 -3.32
N PHE A 72 19.60 -7.46 -2.01
CA PHE A 72 20.02 -6.25 -1.33
C PHE A 72 21.54 -6.26 -1.18
N GLU A 73 22.16 -5.13 -1.44
CA GLU A 73 23.59 -4.88 -1.24
C GLU A 73 23.72 -3.77 -0.19
N GLY A 74 24.65 -3.93 0.75
CA GLY A 74 24.89 -3.00 1.84
C GLY A 74 24.88 -3.67 3.20
N ASP A 75 25.12 -2.87 4.23
CA ASP A 75 25.16 -3.37 5.60
C ASP A 75 23.74 -3.59 6.14
N PRO A 76 23.51 -4.70 6.86
CA PRO A 76 22.25 -4.94 7.54
C PRO A 76 22.03 -3.88 8.63
N VAL A 77 20.77 -3.57 8.90
CA VAL A 77 20.36 -2.67 9.98
C VAL A 77 20.01 -3.49 11.21
N SER A 78 20.22 -2.93 12.40
CA SER A 78 19.82 -3.60 13.65
C SER A 78 19.43 -2.55 14.70
N GLY A 79 18.48 -2.91 15.55
CA GLY A 79 18.07 -2.04 16.62
C GLY A 79 16.68 -2.37 17.16
N PHE A 80 16.30 -1.67 18.22
CA PHE A 80 14.98 -1.84 18.81
C PHE A 80 13.89 -1.39 17.83
N GLY A 81 12.85 -2.21 17.70
CA GLY A 81 11.69 -1.91 16.85
C GLY A 81 11.92 -2.09 15.35
N ILE A 82 13.06 -2.65 14.92
CA ILE A 82 13.34 -2.99 13.51
C ILE A 82 12.89 -4.43 13.24
N ARG A 83 12.18 -4.63 12.13
CA ARG A 83 11.66 -5.92 11.68
C ARG A 83 12.47 -6.52 10.53
N PHE A 84 12.97 -5.68 9.62
CA PHE A 84 13.64 -6.09 8.39
C PHE A 84 15.14 -5.80 8.48
N GLU A 85 15.84 -6.53 9.37
CA GLU A 85 17.28 -6.31 9.60
C GLU A 85 18.16 -6.56 8.37
N THR A 86 17.67 -7.36 7.41
CA THR A 86 18.39 -7.69 6.17
C THR A 86 18.24 -6.66 5.06
N ILE A 87 17.37 -5.68 5.21
CA ILE A 87 17.14 -4.63 4.22
C ILE A 87 17.92 -3.38 4.64
N PRO A 88 18.94 -2.97 3.88
CA PRO A 88 19.66 -1.73 4.17
C PRO A 88 18.73 -0.51 4.10
N GLU A 89 18.92 0.45 4.99
CA GLU A 89 18.21 1.72 4.90
C GLU A 89 18.51 2.41 3.56
N GLY A 90 17.50 3.04 2.97
CA GLY A 90 17.59 3.66 1.65
C GLY A 90 17.43 2.73 0.46
N ALA A 91 17.39 1.41 0.69
CA ALA A 91 17.29 0.44 -0.40
C ALA A 91 15.94 0.53 -1.13
N LEU A 92 15.99 0.39 -2.46
CA LEU A 92 14.79 0.19 -3.29
C LEU A 92 14.17 -1.16 -2.93
N VAL A 93 12.93 -1.19 -2.45
CA VAL A 93 12.18 -2.42 -2.13
C VAL A 93 11.10 -2.73 -3.16
N GLY A 94 10.66 -1.75 -3.95
CA GLY A 94 9.62 -1.96 -4.93
C GLY A 94 9.20 -0.71 -5.68
N LEU A 95 8.08 -0.86 -6.37
CA LEU A 95 7.40 0.19 -7.13
C LEU A 95 5.91 0.17 -6.79
N ALA A 96 5.29 1.33 -6.71
CA ALA A 96 3.85 1.50 -6.60
C ALA A 96 3.32 2.34 -7.76
N HIS A 97 2.14 1.98 -8.27
CA HIS A 97 1.38 2.77 -9.22
C HIS A 97 0.01 3.08 -8.64
N PHE A 98 -0.32 4.35 -8.55
CA PHE A 98 -1.63 4.86 -8.16
C PHE A 98 -2.34 5.37 -9.43
N PRO A 99 -3.34 4.65 -9.97
CA PRO A 99 -4.08 5.10 -11.17
C PRO A 99 -4.95 6.33 -10.88
N ASP A 100 -5.42 6.46 -9.66
CA ASP A 100 -6.12 7.61 -9.10
C ASP A 100 -5.35 8.14 -7.89
N ASN A 101 -5.79 9.27 -7.34
CA ASN A 101 -5.20 9.82 -6.12
C ASN A 101 -5.37 8.88 -4.93
N GLY A 102 -4.33 8.75 -4.12
CA GLY A 102 -4.30 7.97 -2.89
C GLY A 102 -4.07 8.83 -1.65
N SER A 103 -3.87 8.15 -0.53
CA SER A 103 -3.50 8.73 0.76
C SER A 103 -2.37 7.93 1.38
N ASP A 104 -1.45 8.61 2.02
CA ASP A 104 -0.37 7.96 2.78
C ASP A 104 -0.78 7.65 4.23
N TYR A 105 0.15 7.11 5.02
CA TYR A 105 -0.09 6.74 6.43
C TYR A 105 -0.39 7.94 7.33
N ARG A 106 -0.07 9.16 6.90
CA ARG A 106 -0.36 10.44 7.58
C ARG A 106 -1.54 11.19 6.97
N GLU A 107 -2.35 10.52 6.16
CA GLU A 107 -3.49 11.09 5.42
C GLU A 107 -3.09 12.20 4.42
N GLN A 108 -1.80 12.30 4.06
CA GLN A 108 -1.36 13.21 3.04
C GLN A 108 -1.75 12.68 1.65
N HIS A 109 -2.03 13.60 0.74
CA HIS A 109 -2.41 13.28 -0.62
C HIS A 109 -1.26 12.65 -1.41
N ILE A 110 -1.51 11.50 -2.04
CA ILE A 110 -0.63 10.90 -3.05
C ILE A 110 -1.27 11.17 -4.42
N PRO A 111 -0.68 12.01 -5.27
CA PRO A 111 -1.17 12.20 -6.65
C PRO A 111 -1.15 10.89 -7.44
N ALA A 112 -2.05 10.75 -8.42
CA ALA A 112 -1.97 9.67 -9.40
C ALA A 112 -0.59 9.66 -10.07
N GLY A 113 0.05 8.48 -10.14
CA GLY A 113 1.42 8.39 -10.67
C GLY A 113 2.15 7.11 -10.27
N VAL A 114 3.42 7.05 -10.65
CA VAL A 114 4.30 5.92 -10.36
C VAL A 114 5.41 6.37 -9.40
N TYR A 115 5.61 5.56 -8.37
CA TYR A 115 6.52 5.86 -7.27
C TYR A 115 7.42 4.67 -6.98
N THR A 116 8.71 4.93 -6.74
CA THR A 116 9.59 3.95 -6.09
C THR A 116 9.28 3.88 -4.61
N LEU A 117 9.45 2.69 -4.07
CA LEU A 117 9.32 2.38 -2.65
C LEU A 117 10.72 2.18 -2.08
N ARG A 118 11.13 3.07 -1.19
CA ARG A 118 12.43 3.04 -0.54
C ARG A 118 12.28 2.73 0.95
N TYR A 119 13.00 1.71 1.44
CA TYR A 119 12.98 1.34 2.84
C TYR A 119 13.65 2.41 3.71
N GLY A 120 13.04 2.71 4.84
CA GLY A 120 13.57 3.65 5.83
C GLY A 120 13.17 3.26 7.25
N LEU A 121 13.82 3.91 8.20
CA LEU A 121 13.58 3.72 9.62
C LEU A 121 13.18 5.03 10.27
N HIS A 122 12.11 5.02 11.04
CA HIS A 122 11.77 6.17 11.88
C HIS A 122 12.96 6.56 12.75
N PRO A 123 13.35 7.84 12.78
CA PRO A 123 14.38 8.32 13.70
C PRO A 123 14.08 7.98 15.16
N GLU A 124 15.14 7.77 15.95
CA GLU A 124 15.02 7.55 17.40
C GLU A 124 14.99 8.90 18.13
N ASP A 125 14.00 9.72 17.83
CA ASP A 125 13.78 11.00 18.47
C ASP A 125 12.41 11.07 19.16
N GLY A 126 12.16 12.16 19.91
CA GLY A 126 10.93 12.31 20.67
C GLY A 126 9.67 12.46 19.81
N ASP A 127 9.82 12.88 18.55
CA ASP A 127 8.69 13.14 17.66
C ASP A 127 8.21 11.87 16.92
N HIS A 128 9.11 10.87 16.79
CA HIS A 128 8.78 9.62 16.05
C HIS A 128 8.60 8.41 16.98
N MET A 129 9.02 8.51 18.25
CA MET A 129 8.84 7.41 19.21
C MET A 129 7.36 7.16 19.49
N GLY A 130 6.89 5.97 19.18
CA GLY A 130 5.49 5.57 19.38
C GLY A 130 4.54 5.94 18.25
N ALA A 131 5.02 6.59 17.18
CA ALA A 131 4.21 6.92 16.00
C ALA A 131 3.74 5.68 15.22
N ALA A 132 4.43 4.54 15.38
CA ALA A 132 4.06 3.27 14.78
C ALA A 132 4.55 2.11 15.66
N PRO A 133 3.96 0.90 15.52
CA PRO A 133 4.37 -0.30 16.27
C PRO A 133 5.79 -0.81 15.97
N SER A 134 6.38 -0.38 14.85
CA SER A 134 7.77 -0.64 14.48
C SER A 134 8.37 0.60 13.82
N ARG A 135 9.69 0.62 13.69
CA ARG A 135 10.39 1.72 13.01
C ARG A 135 10.37 1.60 11.49
N ASP A 136 9.96 0.45 10.99
CA ASP A 136 9.99 0.15 9.55
C ASP A 136 8.91 0.90 8.79
N PHE A 137 9.32 1.59 7.74
CA PHE A 137 8.41 2.23 6.79
C PHE A 137 9.04 2.26 5.39
N VAL A 138 8.27 2.64 4.40
CA VAL A 138 8.77 2.94 3.07
C VAL A 138 8.35 4.35 2.67
N LEU A 139 9.30 5.07 2.05
CA LEU A 139 9.03 6.37 1.45
C LEU A 139 8.66 6.19 -0.01
N LEU A 140 7.69 6.98 -0.43
CA LEU A 140 7.33 7.12 -1.82
C LEU A 140 8.17 8.25 -2.44
N THR A 141 8.77 7.95 -3.60
CA THR A 141 9.49 8.92 -4.42
C THR A 141 8.95 8.85 -5.84
N PRO A 142 8.64 9.96 -6.52
CA PRO A 142 8.25 9.90 -7.92
C PRO A 142 9.29 9.11 -8.72
N ALA A 143 8.88 8.04 -9.41
CA ALA A 143 9.80 7.10 -10.05
C ALA A 143 10.75 7.79 -11.05
N ALA A 144 10.27 8.81 -11.78
CA ALA A 144 11.08 9.61 -12.69
C ALA A 144 12.22 10.40 -12.01
N ALA A 145 12.11 10.64 -10.70
CA ALA A 145 13.13 11.35 -9.93
C ALA A 145 14.15 10.42 -9.25
N ASP A 146 13.85 9.12 -9.19
CA ASP A 146 14.69 8.10 -8.58
C ASP A 146 15.45 7.32 -9.66
N THR A 147 16.58 7.84 -10.07
CA THR A 147 17.36 7.32 -11.21
C THR A 147 18.44 6.30 -10.82
N GLU A 148 18.74 6.15 -9.54
CA GLU A 148 19.85 5.34 -9.04
C GLU A 148 19.34 4.13 -8.24
N ALA A 149 18.72 3.18 -8.94
CA ALA A 149 18.03 2.04 -8.35
C ALA A 149 18.87 1.18 -7.40
N ALA A 150 20.20 1.10 -7.63
CA ALA A 150 21.12 0.29 -6.83
C ALA A 150 21.66 1.02 -5.59
N VAL A 151 21.51 2.34 -5.52
CA VAL A 151 22.02 3.15 -4.40
C VAL A 151 21.10 2.99 -3.19
N ASN A 152 21.69 2.80 -2.02
CA ASN A 152 21.00 2.94 -0.74
C ASN A 152 21.17 4.40 -0.31
N TYR A 153 20.10 5.16 -0.39
CA TYR A 153 20.13 6.58 -0.04
C TYR A 153 20.28 6.79 1.47
N SER A 154 20.96 7.86 1.86
CA SER A 154 20.89 8.31 3.25
C SER A 154 19.46 8.74 3.63
N PHE A 155 19.17 8.82 4.92
CA PHE A 155 17.86 9.29 5.39
C PHE A 155 17.53 10.68 4.84
N ASP A 156 18.49 11.61 4.87
CA ASP A 156 18.28 12.98 4.38
C ASP A 156 17.99 13.02 2.87
N ASP A 157 18.71 12.22 2.07
CA ASP A 157 18.47 12.11 0.62
C ASP A 157 17.08 11.50 0.33
N LEU A 158 16.66 10.50 1.10
CA LEU A 158 15.32 9.91 1.00
C LEU A 158 14.21 10.93 1.27
N VAL A 159 14.39 11.71 2.33
CA VAL A 159 13.45 12.77 2.72
C VAL A 159 13.35 13.80 1.60
N GLU A 160 14.50 14.26 1.05
CA GLU A 160 14.55 15.21 -0.06
C GLU A 160 13.88 14.66 -1.33
N LEU A 161 14.10 13.39 -1.66
CA LEU A 161 13.47 12.73 -2.80
C LEU A 161 11.95 12.59 -2.59
N SER A 162 11.51 12.24 -1.38
CA SER A 162 10.09 12.07 -1.07
C SER A 162 9.33 13.40 -1.09
N TYR A 163 9.95 14.52 -0.75
CA TYR A 163 9.32 15.85 -0.89
C TYR A 163 8.93 16.19 -2.35
N LYS A 164 9.51 15.52 -3.35
CA LYS A 164 9.12 15.69 -4.76
C LYS A 164 7.72 15.16 -5.08
N VAL A 165 7.09 14.41 -4.18
CA VAL A 165 5.65 14.07 -4.24
C VAL A 165 4.78 15.32 -4.11
N GLY A 166 5.25 16.33 -3.37
CA GLY A 166 4.58 17.63 -3.22
C GLY A 166 3.95 17.86 -1.85
N ASN A 167 4.17 16.97 -0.89
CA ASN A 167 3.67 17.10 0.47
C ASN A 167 4.63 17.92 1.37
N SER A 168 4.12 18.40 2.49
CA SER A 168 4.90 19.16 3.49
C SER A 168 5.68 18.27 4.45
N HIS A 169 5.42 16.98 4.45
CA HIS A 169 6.13 15.93 5.14
C HIS A 169 6.46 14.82 4.13
N PRO A 170 7.55 14.05 4.28
CA PRO A 170 7.81 12.91 3.43
C PRO A 170 6.60 11.98 3.32
N THR A 171 6.33 11.51 2.11
CA THR A 171 5.19 10.62 1.84
C THR A 171 5.57 9.20 2.24
N VAL A 172 4.91 8.66 3.24
CA VAL A 172 5.29 7.39 3.88
C VAL A 172 4.14 6.42 3.94
N VAL A 173 4.44 5.14 3.74
CA VAL A 173 3.55 4.03 4.06
C VAL A 173 4.25 3.11 5.05
N ARG A 174 3.49 2.53 5.98
CA ARG A 174 4.04 1.65 7.00
C ARG A 174 4.43 0.31 6.39
N ALA A 175 5.62 -0.19 6.77
CA ALA A 175 6.06 -1.55 6.49
C ALA A 175 5.84 -2.44 7.72
N GLN A 176 5.43 -3.69 7.48
CA GLN A 176 5.26 -4.71 8.51
C GLN A 176 5.53 -6.09 7.93
N LEU A 177 5.57 -7.11 8.79
CA LEU A 177 5.69 -8.49 8.31
C LEU A 177 4.48 -8.84 7.45
N ALA A 178 4.74 -9.50 6.33
CA ALA A 178 3.70 -10.05 5.46
C ALA A 178 2.99 -11.24 6.13
N ASP A 179 1.83 -11.61 5.62
CA ASP A 179 1.19 -12.87 6.00
C ASP A 179 1.92 -14.04 5.32
N SER A 180 2.69 -14.78 6.10
CA SER A 180 3.55 -15.86 5.61
C SER A 180 2.79 -17.05 5.01
N ASP A 181 1.49 -17.17 5.27
CA ASP A 181 0.66 -18.29 4.82
C ASP A 181 -0.01 -18.02 3.46
N ALA A 182 0.13 -16.80 2.95
CA ALA A 182 -0.50 -16.42 1.68
C ALA A 182 0.20 -17.05 0.46
N ALA A 183 -0.58 -17.71 -0.37
CA ALA A 183 -0.14 -18.27 -1.63
C ALA A 183 -0.64 -17.40 -2.80
N GLY A 184 0.14 -16.41 -3.23
CA GLY A 184 -0.20 -15.53 -4.37
C GLY A 184 -0.47 -14.09 -3.96
N PRO A 185 -1.11 -13.30 -4.83
CA PRO A 185 -1.48 -11.92 -4.52
C PRO A 185 -2.40 -11.88 -3.30
N HIS A 186 -2.00 -11.14 -2.28
CA HIS A 186 -2.71 -11.13 -1.02
C HIS A 186 -2.88 -9.71 -0.48
N VAL A 187 -4.08 -9.42 0.01
CA VAL A 187 -4.42 -8.24 0.81
C VAL A 187 -5.26 -8.69 1.99
N TRP A 188 -4.93 -8.22 3.17
CA TRP A 188 -5.53 -8.66 4.44
C TRP A 188 -5.63 -7.51 5.43
N GLN A 189 -6.47 -7.67 6.45
CA GLN A 189 -6.65 -6.68 7.50
C GLN A 189 -5.86 -7.10 8.74
N ASN A 190 -5.03 -6.20 9.26
CA ASN A 190 -4.25 -6.44 10.48
C ASN A 190 -5.06 -6.11 11.75
N ASP A 191 -4.47 -6.34 12.93
CA ASP A 191 -5.10 -6.10 14.24
C ASP A 191 -5.39 -4.61 14.54
N LEU A 192 -4.92 -3.70 13.69
CA LEU A 192 -5.17 -2.26 13.77
C LEU A 192 -6.21 -1.80 12.72
N ASP A 193 -7.01 -2.73 12.19
CA ASP A 193 -8.01 -2.47 11.15
C ASP A 193 -7.43 -1.85 9.86
N GLN A 194 -6.12 -1.99 9.62
CA GLN A 194 -5.45 -1.49 8.42
C GLN A 194 -5.37 -2.59 7.36
N TRP A 195 -5.57 -2.23 6.10
CA TRP A 195 -5.40 -3.13 4.98
C TRP A 195 -3.96 -3.16 4.50
N VAL A 196 -3.43 -4.36 4.38
CA VAL A 196 -2.02 -4.64 4.07
C VAL A 196 -1.93 -5.47 2.81
N VAL A 197 -1.09 -5.07 1.87
CA VAL A 197 -0.72 -5.88 0.71
C VAL A 197 0.63 -6.53 0.93
N ASP A 198 0.74 -7.81 0.59
CA ASP A 198 2.00 -8.53 0.66
C ASP A 198 2.81 -8.30 -0.62
N LEU A 199 3.92 -7.61 -0.47
CA LEU A 199 4.87 -7.32 -1.53
C LEU A 199 5.95 -8.39 -1.55
N LYS A 200 6.00 -9.16 -2.64
CA LYS A 200 7.05 -10.16 -2.84
C LYS A 200 8.38 -9.48 -3.10
N THR A 201 9.30 -9.58 -2.16
CA THR A 201 10.69 -9.13 -2.30
C THR A 201 11.66 -10.31 -2.28
N VAL A 202 12.92 -10.07 -2.64
CA VAL A 202 13.97 -11.08 -2.46
C VAL A 202 14.18 -11.36 -0.96
N GLY A 203 14.19 -12.62 -0.60
CA GLY A 203 14.33 -13.04 0.80
C GLY A 203 13.00 -13.04 1.54
N GLU A 204 12.71 -11.99 2.27
CA GLU A 204 11.53 -11.88 3.12
C GLU A 204 10.50 -10.94 2.48
N PRO A 205 9.22 -11.35 2.33
CA PRO A 205 8.16 -10.49 1.81
C PRO A 205 7.84 -9.37 2.80
N ILE A 206 7.44 -8.21 2.29
CA ILE A 206 7.09 -7.02 3.08
C ILE A 206 5.60 -6.77 2.96
N GLY A 207 4.91 -6.64 4.09
CA GLY A 207 3.55 -6.12 4.15
C GLY A 207 3.56 -4.59 4.06
N ILE A 208 2.82 -4.01 3.13
CA ILE A 208 2.66 -2.56 2.95
C ILE A 208 1.24 -2.17 3.31
N VAL A 209 1.08 -1.23 4.23
CA VAL A 209 -0.24 -0.68 4.57
C VAL A 209 -0.72 0.19 3.41
N VAL A 210 -1.82 -0.22 2.77
CA VAL A 210 -2.41 0.45 1.60
C VAL A 210 -3.66 1.25 1.95
N TYR A 211 -4.24 1.00 3.11
CA TYR A 211 -5.38 1.74 3.64
C TYR A 211 -5.38 1.66 5.17
N GLY A 212 -5.63 2.77 5.81
CA GLY A 212 -5.52 2.97 7.25
C GLY A 212 -4.39 3.94 7.57
N HIS A 213 -4.54 4.64 8.68
CA HIS A 213 -3.65 5.73 9.10
C HIS A 213 -3.10 5.47 10.51
N ALA A 214 -2.17 6.29 10.96
CA ALA A 214 -1.71 6.31 12.33
C ALA A 214 -2.85 6.77 13.26
N ASP A 215 -3.01 6.11 14.41
CA ASP A 215 -3.83 6.66 15.48
C ASP A 215 -3.16 7.92 16.03
N GLU A 216 -3.91 9.01 16.19
CA GLU A 216 -3.44 10.25 16.79
C GLU A 216 -3.31 10.14 18.33
#